data_19404ba36f1b602f3daf0e5b5d80b8b1
#
_entry.id   19404ba36f1b602f3daf0e5b5d80b8b1
#
_cell.length_a   1.000
_cell.length_b   1.000
_cell.length_c   1.000
_cell.angle_alpha   90.00
_cell.angle_beta   90.00
_cell.angle_gamma   90.00
#
_symmetry.space_group_name_H-M   'P 1'
#
loop_
_entity.id
_entity.type
_entity.pdbx_description
1 polymer ?
#
loop_
_entity_poly.entity_id
_entity_poly.type
_entity_poly.pdbx_seq_one_letter_code
_entity_poly.pdbx_strand_id
1 'polypeptide(L)'
;MSSKYETVVGLEVHTELKTKSKIFCGCTTEFGGDQNTHVCPVCLGLPGAMPVLNKQVVEFAIKVGLALNCEILNFNKFDRKNYYYPDLPKNYQTSQYDLPICLNGHLDIEVNGETKRIGITRIHMEEDAGKLVHSGNTISDSKSSNVDYNRTGVPLLEIVSEPDIRSGAEARAYVEKLRSILQYLEVSDGRMEEGSLRCDCNVSVRLRGATEFGTRTETKNVNSLTGIQKAIEYEALRQAKLIEAGGKVDQETRTWDDAQGITLGMRKKDAENDYRYFPEPDLVPIVITDEKIEEERRALPELQDAKIARFVSEYGLPREDATILTVARKTADFLDATVKADADPKTVANWMLGDLSKMINENGLTFAESKVSPENLAGMIALIDKGTISGKIAKKVIVSMWESGKDADTIVKEEGLVQITDTGAIEEIVKQVIANNPQPVEDFKSGNGKAIGFLVGQVMKESKGRANPGMVNELLQKFLND
;
A
#
# COMPACT_ATOMS: atom_id res chain seq x y z
N MET A 1 -20.20 11.22 19.80
CA MET A 1 -19.85 10.98 21.22
C MET A 1 -20.37 12.11 22.07
N SER A 2 -20.78 11.84 23.31
CA SER A 2 -21.00 12.88 24.32
C SER A 2 -19.71 13.70 24.46
N SER A 3 -19.81 15.02 24.52
CA SER A 3 -18.64 15.94 24.70
C SER A 3 -17.90 15.70 26.03
N LYS A 4 -18.47 14.86 26.90
CA LYS A 4 -17.99 14.55 28.24
C LYS A 4 -16.82 13.57 28.28
N TYR A 5 -16.76 12.61 27.33
CA TYR A 5 -15.74 11.56 27.33
C TYR A 5 -14.74 11.73 26.19
N GLU A 6 -13.53 11.29 26.43
CA GLU A 6 -12.44 11.17 25.47
C GLU A 6 -12.13 9.69 25.26
N THR A 7 -12.01 9.27 24.00
CA THR A 7 -11.56 7.93 23.63
C THR A 7 -10.05 7.85 23.76
N VAL A 8 -9.55 6.73 24.28
CA VAL A 8 -8.12 6.40 24.35
C VAL A 8 -7.93 5.03 23.71
N VAL A 9 -7.05 4.97 22.70
CA VAL A 9 -6.79 3.74 21.95
C VAL A 9 -5.31 3.46 21.86
N GLY A 10 -4.95 2.21 22.10
CA GLY A 10 -3.68 1.60 21.73
C GLY A 10 -3.93 0.48 20.73
N LEU A 11 -3.02 0.28 19.82
CA LEU A 11 -3.11 -0.75 18.77
C LEU A 11 -1.95 -1.75 18.90
N GLU A 12 -2.29 -3.02 18.70
CA GLU A 12 -1.33 -4.11 18.52
C GLU A 12 -1.47 -4.60 17.06
N VAL A 13 -0.45 -4.31 16.25
CA VAL A 13 -0.49 -4.66 14.82
C VAL A 13 0.51 -5.79 14.56
N HIS A 14 -0.02 -6.93 14.11
CA HIS A 14 0.76 -8.08 13.71
C HIS A 14 0.91 -8.11 12.18
N THR A 15 2.13 -8.31 11.70
CA THR A 15 2.38 -8.44 10.27
C THR A 15 3.21 -9.67 9.96
N GLU A 16 2.73 -10.52 9.05
CA GLU A 16 3.50 -11.62 8.50
C GLU A 16 4.61 -11.08 7.60
N LEU A 17 5.82 -11.64 7.75
CA LEU A 17 6.98 -11.23 6.98
C LEU A 17 7.10 -12.05 5.69
N LYS A 18 7.40 -11.37 4.60
CA LYS A 18 7.56 -11.92 3.26
C LYS A 18 8.93 -12.61 3.10
N THR A 19 9.23 -13.56 3.97
CA THR A 19 10.41 -14.41 3.86
C THR A 19 10.08 -15.67 3.04
N LYS A 20 11.11 -16.31 2.45
CA LYS A 20 10.92 -17.56 1.70
C LYS A 20 10.70 -18.78 2.61
N SER A 21 11.17 -18.70 3.84
CA SER A 21 11.05 -19.76 4.82
C SER A 21 10.57 -19.23 6.16
N LYS A 22 10.02 -20.14 6.97
CA LYS A 22 9.54 -19.85 8.32
C LYS A 22 10.65 -19.32 9.23
N ILE A 23 10.26 -18.81 10.42
CA ILE A 23 11.18 -18.14 11.34
C ILE A 23 12.26 -19.08 11.87
N PHE A 24 11.93 -20.35 12.12
CA PHE A 24 12.85 -21.31 12.77
C PHE A 24 13.11 -22.57 11.96
N CYS A 25 12.60 -22.70 10.73
CA CYS A 25 12.79 -23.86 9.87
C CYS A 25 12.76 -23.50 8.38
N GLY A 26 13.05 -24.48 7.52
CA GLY A 26 13.08 -24.32 6.07
C GLY A 26 11.74 -24.47 5.34
N CYS A 27 10.61 -24.65 6.04
CA CYS A 27 9.30 -24.73 5.39
C CYS A 27 8.94 -23.42 4.72
N THR A 28 8.19 -23.49 3.60
CA THR A 28 7.71 -22.30 2.88
C THR A 28 6.73 -21.48 3.72
N THR A 29 6.70 -20.18 3.46
CA THR A 29 5.72 -19.23 4.00
C THR A 29 4.61 -18.90 3.01
N GLU A 30 4.56 -19.56 1.84
CA GLU A 30 3.55 -19.32 0.83
C GLU A 30 2.15 -19.55 1.38
N PHE A 31 1.27 -18.59 1.10
CA PHE A 31 -0.15 -18.65 1.45
C PHE A 31 -0.87 -19.68 0.57
N GLY A 32 -1.77 -20.47 1.19
CA GLY A 32 -2.50 -21.52 0.49
C GLY A 32 -1.79 -22.89 0.53
N GLY A 33 -2.11 -23.75 -0.42
CA GLY A 33 -1.67 -25.15 -0.44
C GLY A 33 -2.61 -26.07 0.35
N ASP A 34 -2.42 -27.38 0.20
CA ASP A 34 -3.19 -28.37 0.94
C ASP A 34 -2.86 -28.32 2.44
N GLN A 35 -3.85 -28.59 3.30
CA GLN A 35 -3.69 -28.51 4.74
C GLN A 35 -2.54 -29.40 5.23
N ASN A 36 -1.74 -28.86 6.14
CA ASN A 36 -0.62 -29.55 6.79
C ASN A 36 0.46 -30.08 5.82
N THR A 37 0.67 -29.42 4.67
CA THR A 37 1.75 -29.75 3.72
C THR A 37 3.00 -28.90 3.90
N HIS A 38 2.88 -27.69 4.49
CA HIS A 38 3.99 -26.79 4.78
C HIS A 38 4.49 -26.96 6.22
N VAL A 39 4.74 -28.20 6.64
CA VAL A 39 5.12 -28.54 8.02
C VAL A 39 6.34 -29.43 8.08
N CYS A 40 7.09 -29.34 9.18
CA CYS A 40 8.22 -30.19 9.47
C CYS A 40 8.32 -30.47 10.99
N PRO A 41 9.18 -31.39 11.45
CA PRO A 41 9.34 -31.65 12.88
C PRO A 41 9.63 -30.42 13.74
N VAL A 42 10.30 -29.38 13.20
CA VAL A 42 10.62 -28.15 13.95
C VAL A 42 9.36 -27.33 14.19
N CYS A 43 8.62 -26.95 13.15
CA CYS A 43 7.42 -26.12 13.33
C CYS A 43 6.27 -26.88 14.00
N LEU A 44 6.27 -28.23 13.97
CA LEU A 44 5.34 -29.06 14.73
C LEU A 44 5.78 -29.28 16.19
N GLY A 45 6.99 -28.84 16.57
CA GLY A 45 7.49 -28.97 17.92
C GLY A 45 7.73 -30.40 18.37
N LEU A 46 8.13 -31.28 17.44
CA LEU A 46 8.40 -32.69 17.79
C LEU A 46 9.63 -32.81 18.69
N PRO A 47 9.66 -33.78 19.63
CA PRO A 47 10.79 -33.97 20.54
C PRO A 47 12.12 -34.14 19.80
N GLY A 48 13.14 -33.38 20.22
CA GLY A 48 14.47 -33.37 19.64
C GLY A 48 14.67 -32.49 18.40
N ALA A 49 13.63 -31.84 17.90
CA ALA A 49 13.75 -30.86 16.83
C ALA A 49 14.29 -29.51 17.37
N MET A 50 15.32 -28.96 16.70
CA MET A 50 15.98 -27.73 17.12
C MET A 50 15.64 -26.59 16.17
N PRO A 51 15.26 -25.40 16.68
CA PRO A 51 15.01 -24.20 15.87
C PRO A 51 16.32 -23.60 15.35
N VAL A 52 16.25 -22.99 14.16
CA VAL A 52 17.34 -22.17 13.60
C VAL A 52 16.75 -20.86 13.08
N LEU A 53 17.18 -19.75 13.69
CA LEU A 53 16.64 -18.43 13.37
C LEU A 53 16.93 -18.01 11.92
N ASN A 54 15.90 -17.60 11.23
CA ASN A 54 15.99 -17.05 9.88
C ASN A 54 16.59 -15.63 9.94
N LYS A 55 17.77 -15.44 9.34
CA LYS A 55 18.50 -14.17 9.30
C LYS A 55 17.66 -13.03 8.67
N GLN A 56 16.89 -13.33 7.63
CA GLN A 56 16.08 -12.33 6.93
C GLN A 56 14.99 -11.72 7.83
N VAL A 57 14.49 -12.49 8.81
CA VAL A 57 13.51 -11.98 9.79
C VAL A 57 14.12 -10.86 10.64
N VAL A 58 15.38 -11.05 11.10
CA VAL A 58 16.10 -10.03 11.86
C VAL A 58 16.37 -8.78 11.01
N GLU A 59 16.81 -8.96 9.77
CA GLU A 59 17.05 -7.86 8.84
C GLU A 59 15.76 -7.06 8.55
N PHE A 60 14.64 -7.75 8.36
CA PHE A 60 13.34 -7.10 8.18
C PHE A 60 12.88 -6.35 9.42
N ALA A 61 13.07 -6.93 10.61
CA ALA A 61 12.73 -6.27 11.87
C ALA A 61 13.55 -4.99 12.08
N ILE A 62 14.86 -5.01 11.78
CA ILE A 62 15.71 -3.82 11.83
C ILE A 62 15.20 -2.74 10.86
N LYS A 63 14.89 -3.09 9.61
CA LYS A 63 14.37 -2.15 8.62
C LYS A 63 13.07 -1.51 9.07
N VAL A 64 12.13 -2.30 9.60
CA VAL A 64 10.85 -1.79 10.12
C VAL A 64 11.08 -0.87 11.31
N GLY A 65 11.94 -1.27 12.27
CA GLY A 65 12.30 -0.45 13.41
C GLY A 65 12.89 0.90 13.01
N LEU A 66 13.85 0.90 12.09
CA LEU A 66 14.46 2.13 11.56
C LEU A 66 13.45 3.04 10.85
N ALA A 67 12.57 2.47 10.04
CA ALA A 67 11.53 3.22 9.32
C ALA A 67 10.47 3.81 10.26
N LEU A 68 10.28 3.20 11.43
CA LEU A 68 9.37 3.66 12.49
C LEU A 68 10.09 4.44 13.59
N ASN A 69 11.32 4.90 13.32
CA ASN A 69 12.12 5.72 14.23
C ASN A 69 12.37 5.08 15.60
N CYS A 70 12.43 3.75 15.65
CA CYS A 70 12.72 3.01 16.86
C CYS A 70 14.22 2.98 17.18
N GLU A 71 14.52 2.80 18.45
CA GLU A 71 15.82 2.36 18.95
C GLU A 71 15.96 0.85 18.68
N ILE A 72 17.03 0.44 17.98
CA ILE A 72 17.34 -0.97 17.75
C ILE A 72 18.23 -1.45 18.89
N LEU A 73 17.79 -2.50 19.61
CA LEU A 73 18.59 -3.04 20.69
C LEU A 73 19.74 -3.92 20.17
N ASN A 74 20.97 -3.57 20.52
CA ASN A 74 22.17 -4.34 20.16
C ASN A 74 22.17 -5.76 20.74
N PHE A 75 21.44 -5.99 21.84
CA PHE A 75 21.26 -7.29 22.46
C PHE A 75 19.78 -7.55 22.70
N ASN A 76 19.26 -8.61 22.09
CA ASN A 76 17.87 -9.02 22.26
C ASN A 76 17.77 -10.56 22.25
N LYS A 77 16.65 -11.11 22.71
CA LYS A 77 16.48 -12.55 22.86
C LYS A 77 15.05 -12.99 22.63
N PHE A 78 14.89 -14.25 22.34
CA PHE A 78 13.58 -14.88 22.35
C PHE A 78 13.24 -15.45 23.72
N ASP A 79 11.95 -15.48 24.02
CA ASP A 79 11.32 -16.04 25.21
C ASP A 79 10.20 -16.99 24.81
N ARG A 80 9.88 -17.93 25.69
CA ARG A 80 8.70 -18.78 25.57
C ARG A 80 7.51 -18.13 26.28
N LYS A 81 6.45 -17.85 25.51
CA LYS A 81 5.15 -17.41 25.99
C LYS A 81 4.25 -18.64 26.13
N ASN A 82 4.07 -19.11 27.37
CA ASN A 82 3.40 -20.41 27.59
C ASN A 82 1.88 -20.26 27.68
N TYR A 83 1.16 -20.86 26.76
CA TYR A 83 -0.28 -21.03 26.78
C TYR A 83 -0.70 -22.22 25.91
N TYR A 84 -1.88 -22.75 26.17
CA TYR A 84 -2.37 -23.97 25.54
C TYR A 84 -3.50 -23.63 24.56
N TYR A 85 -3.26 -23.92 23.28
CA TYR A 85 -4.26 -23.80 22.24
C TYR A 85 -4.05 -24.87 21.17
N PRO A 86 -5.11 -25.42 20.54
CA PRO A 86 -4.94 -26.53 19.57
C PRO A 86 -4.06 -26.20 18.38
N ASP A 87 -4.02 -24.93 17.95
CA ASP A 87 -3.20 -24.43 16.84
C ASP A 87 -1.76 -24.05 17.24
N LEU A 88 -1.40 -24.30 18.50
CA LEU A 88 -0.07 -24.08 19.07
C LEU A 88 0.57 -25.42 19.45
N PRO A 89 1.23 -26.13 18.49
CA PRO A 89 1.63 -27.52 18.69
C PRO A 89 2.69 -27.73 19.79
N LYS A 90 3.48 -26.69 20.09
CA LYS A 90 4.52 -26.69 21.13
C LYS A 90 3.97 -26.38 22.53
N ASN A 91 2.71 -25.94 22.64
CA ASN A 91 2.10 -25.38 23.85
C ASN A 91 2.80 -24.09 24.37
N TYR A 92 3.61 -23.46 23.56
CA TYR A 92 4.17 -22.13 23.76
C TYR A 92 4.39 -21.45 22.42
N GLN A 93 4.36 -20.13 22.42
CA GLN A 93 4.77 -19.30 21.30
C GLN A 93 6.17 -18.77 21.58
N THR A 94 7.07 -18.88 20.63
CA THR A 94 8.38 -18.23 20.70
C THR A 94 8.19 -16.77 20.29
N SER A 95 8.49 -15.85 21.21
CA SER A 95 8.27 -14.42 21.08
C SER A 95 9.40 -13.67 21.78
N GLN A 96 9.33 -12.35 21.93
CA GLN A 96 10.28 -11.54 22.71
C GLN A 96 9.50 -10.77 23.79
N TYR A 97 9.97 -10.76 25.01
CA TYR A 97 9.27 -10.14 26.14
C TYR A 97 10.01 -8.91 26.70
N ASP A 98 11.04 -9.12 27.50
CA ASP A 98 11.77 -8.04 28.21
C ASP A 98 12.85 -7.38 27.38
N LEU A 99 13.40 -8.07 26.38
CA LEU A 99 14.44 -7.59 25.47
C LEU A 99 13.99 -7.75 24.00
N PRO A 100 13.00 -6.96 23.55
CA PRO A 100 12.56 -6.98 22.15
C PRO A 100 13.63 -6.38 21.24
N ILE A 101 13.48 -6.58 19.93
CA ILE A 101 14.45 -6.05 18.97
C ILE A 101 14.40 -4.52 18.85
N CYS A 102 13.23 -3.88 19.03
CA CYS A 102 13.06 -2.43 18.89
C CYS A 102 12.22 -1.83 20.03
N LEU A 103 12.57 -0.62 20.45
CA LEU A 103 11.88 0.18 21.46
C LEU A 103 11.69 1.64 21.01
N ASN A 104 10.76 2.34 21.67
CA ASN A 104 10.67 3.81 21.71
C ASN A 104 10.57 4.47 20.31
N GLY A 105 9.76 3.93 19.41
CA GLY A 105 9.55 4.49 18.09
C GLY A 105 8.40 5.49 18.01
N HIS A 106 8.13 5.96 16.80
CA HIS A 106 6.96 6.79 16.52
C HIS A 106 6.60 6.78 15.03
N LEU A 107 5.34 7.11 14.77
CA LEU A 107 4.78 7.30 13.43
C LEU A 107 3.92 8.57 13.42
N ASP A 108 4.18 9.47 12.49
CA ASP A 108 3.38 10.69 12.32
C ASP A 108 2.24 10.42 11.32
N ILE A 109 1.00 10.65 11.74
CA ILE A 109 -0.22 10.50 10.93
C ILE A 109 -0.79 11.86 10.55
N GLU A 110 -1.52 11.94 9.44
CA GLU A 110 -2.25 13.13 9.02
C GLU A 110 -3.76 12.83 9.02
N VAL A 111 -4.54 13.59 9.81
CA VAL A 111 -5.99 13.48 9.89
C VAL A 111 -6.60 14.88 9.87
N ASN A 112 -7.53 15.12 8.93
CA ASN A 112 -8.19 16.42 8.74
C ASN A 112 -7.21 17.59 8.54
N GLY A 113 -6.05 17.35 7.93
CA GLY A 113 -5.01 18.37 7.69
C GLY A 113 -4.11 18.68 8.91
N GLU A 114 -4.29 17.95 10.01
CA GLU A 114 -3.43 18.05 11.20
C GLU A 114 -2.49 16.85 11.29
N THR A 115 -1.22 17.11 11.57
CA THR A 115 -0.23 16.04 11.82
C THR A 115 -0.21 15.70 13.30
N LYS A 116 -0.27 14.41 13.62
CA LYS A 116 -0.20 13.91 14.98
C LYS A 116 0.82 12.78 15.09
N ARG A 117 1.68 12.86 16.10
CA ARG A 117 2.62 11.79 16.43
C ARG A 117 1.96 10.75 17.30
N ILE A 118 2.13 9.49 16.92
CA ILE A 118 1.72 8.31 17.69
C ILE A 118 2.99 7.57 18.08
N GLY A 119 3.20 7.38 19.36
CA GLY A 119 4.33 6.62 19.89
C GLY A 119 4.20 5.13 19.60
N ILE A 120 5.34 4.46 19.50
CA ILE A 120 5.46 3.00 19.39
C ILE A 120 6.28 2.55 20.58
N THR A 121 5.66 1.75 21.45
CA THR A 121 6.31 1.22 22.65
C THR A 121 7.42 0.25 22.27
N ARG A 122 7.11 -0.71 21.39
CA ARG A 122 8.05 -1.75 20.96
C ARG A 122 7.65 -2.39 19.64
N ILE A 123 8.64 -3.03 19.02
CA ILE A 123 8.45 -4.01 17.96
C ILE A 123 9.19 -5.27 18.38
N HIS A 124 8.54 -6.41 18.30
CA HIS A 124 9.18 -7.69 18.62
C HIS A 124 8.87 -8.74 17.56
N MET A 125 9.79 -9.70 17.44
CA MET A 125 9.68 -10.83 16.56
C MET A 125 8.98 -11.97 17.27
N GLU A 126 8.11 -12.68 16.55
CA GLU A 126 7.43 -13.88 17.04
C GLU A 126 7.06 -14.84 15.91
N GLU A 127 6.64 -16.04 16.26
CA GLU A 127 6.09 -17.00 15.32
C GLU A 127 4.57 -16.97 15.30
N ASP A 128 3.96 -17.16 14.12
CA ASP A 128 2.52 -17.31 14.04
C ASP A 128 2.06 -18.70 14.49
N ALA A 129 0.81 -18.78 14.97
CA ALA A 129 0.12 -20.02 15.30
C ALA A 129 -0.50 -20.67 14.04
N GLY A 130 -0.98 -21.90 14.15
CA GLY A 130 -1.77 -22.56 13.12
C GLY A 130 -3.12 -21.90 12.91
N LYS A 131 -3.98 -22.56 12.15
CA LYS A 131 -5.33 -22.11 11.86
C LYS A 131 -6.33 -23.16 12.31
N LEU A 132 -7.38 -22.72 13.07
CA LEU A 132 -8.51 -23.57 13.38
C LEU A 132 -9.58 -23.43 12.28
N VAL A 133 -10.00 -24.57 11.73
CA VAL A 133 -11.05 -24.65 10.72
C VAL A 133 -12.25 -25.36 11.37
N HIS A 134 -13.26 -24.58 11.71
CA HIS A 134 -14.46 -25.10 12.37
C HIS A 134 -15.41 -25.77 11.37
N SER A 135 -15.99 -26.93 11.76
CA SER A 135 -17.05 -27.57 10.99
C SER A 135 -18.39 -26.86 11.27
N GLY A 136 -19.00 -26.23 10.26
CA GLY A 136 -20.25 -25.50 10.40
C GLY A 136 -20.13 -24.03 10.00
N ASN A 137 -21.26 -23.31 10.01
CA ASN A 137 -21.31 -21.91 9.59
C ASN A 137 -20.94 -20.92 10.70
N THR A 138 -20.99 -21.34 11.96
CA THR A 138 -20.60 -20.55 13.13
C THR A 138 -19.78 -21.38 14.11
N ILE A 139 -19.02 -20.71 14.98
CA ILE A 139 -18.24 -21.38 16.05
C ILE A 139 -19.18 -22.15 16.99
N SER A 140 -20.37 -21.61 17.28
CA SER A 140 -21.38 -22.22 18.16
C SER A 140 -22.03 -23.48 17.58
N ASP A 141 -22.07 -23.61 16.25
CA ASP A 141 -22.65 -24.78 15.57
C ASP A 141 -21.62 -25.85 15.24
N SER A 142 -20.35 -25.58 15.53
CA SER A 142 -19.25 -26.46 15.22
C SER A 142 -19.23 -27.68 16.14
N LYS A 143 -19.30 -28.90 15.56
CA LYS A 143 -19.14 -30.14 16.28
C LYS A 143 -17.69 -30.63 16.37
N SER A 144 -16.83 -30.08 15.55
CA SER A 144 -15.40 -30.39 15.48
C SER A 144 -14.61 -29.27 14.86
N SER A 145 -13.33 -29.18 15.20
CA SER A 145 -12.40 -28.25 14.59
C SER A 145 -11.20 -29.01 14.07
N ASN A 146 -10.86 -28.78 12.81
CA ASN A 146 -9.61 -29.26 12.22
C ASN A 146 -8.53 -28.22 12.46
N VAL A 147 -7.29 -28.65 12.59
CA VAL A 147 -6.12 -27.78 12.75
C VAL A 147 -5.27 -27.85 11.50
N ASP A 148 -5.01 -26.70 10.91
CA ASP A 148 -4.05 -26.54 9.82
C ASP A 148 -2.81 -25.83 10.35
N TYR A 149 -1.67 -26.52 10.32
CA TYR A 149 -0.39 -26.01 10.80
C TYR A 149 0.47 -25.37 9.71
N ASN A 150 -0.05 -25.16 8.50
CA ASN A 150 0.71 -24.53 7.42
C ASN A 150 1.23 -23.14 7.82
N ARG A 151 0.44 -22.38 8.57
CA ARG A 151 0.82 -21.05 9.07
C ARG A 151 1.74 -21.10 10.31
N THR A 152 1.75 -22.18 11.08
CA THR A 152 2.58 -22.32 12.30
C THR A 152 4.05 -22.05 11.99
N GLY A 153 4.65 -21.10 12.71
CA GLY A 153 6.05 -20.72 12.52
C GLY A 153 6.29 -19.73 11.36
N VAL A 154 5.25 -19.20 10.73
CA VAL A 154 5.39 -18.05 9.81
C VAL A 154 5.90 -16.86 10.63
N PRO A 155 6.94 -16.13 10.16
CA PRO A 155 7.50 -15.03 10.92
C PRO A 155 6.51 -13.87 11.04
N LEU A 156 6.34 -13.36 12.26
CA LEU A 156 5.56 -12.18 12.58
C LEU A 156 6.43 -11.08 13.19
N LEU A 157 6.03 -9.83 12.95
CA LEU A 157 6.35 -8.71 13.83
C LEU A 157 5.07 -8.24 14.51
N GLU A 158 5.13 -8.06 15.80
CA GLU A 158 4.11 -7.36 16.57
C GLU A 158 4.60 -5.93 16.85
N ILE A 159 3.80 -4.95 16.44
CA ILE A 159 4.07 -3.51 16.58
C ILE A 159 3.04 -2.95 17.56
N VAL A 160 3.50 -2.53 18.73
CA VAL A 160 2.64 -2.05 19.81
C VAL A 160 2.73 -0.53 19.89
N SER A 161 1.61 0.15 19.69
CA SER A 161 1.55 1.61 19.82
C SER A 161 1.38 2.05 21.26
N GLU A 162 1.82 3.29 21.55
CA GLU A 162 1.37 4.00 22.75
C GLU A 162 -0.14 4.32 22.66
N PRO A 163 -0.84 4.54 23.79
CA PRO A 163 -2.26 4.86 23.82
C PRO A 163 -2.52 6.34 23.47
N ASP A 164 -1.93 6.81 22.37
CA ASP A 164 -1.99 8.20 21.92
C ASP A 164 -3.18 8.50 21.00
N ILE A 165 -3.78 7.46 20.42
CA ILE A 165 -4.88 7.56 19.47
C ILE A 165 -6.16 7.98 20.21
N ARG A 166 -6.94 8.89 19.62
CA ARG A 166 -8.15 9.49 20.20
C ARG A 166 -9.42 9.29 19.40
N SER A 167 -9.33 8.69 18.21
CA SER A 167 -10.49 8.44 17.35
C SER A 167 -10.28 7.23 16.45
N GLY A 168 -11.39 6.67 15.92
CA GLY A 168 -11.33 5.63 14.90
C GLY A 168 -10.66 6.10 13.61
N ALA A 169 -10.82 7.39 13.24
CA ALA A 169 -10.15 7.97 12.08
C ALA A 169 -8.63 8.01 12.23
N GLU A 170 -8.12 8.39 13.42
CA GLU A 170 -6.69 8.35 13.73
C GLU A 170 -6.13 6.92 13.69
N ALA A 171 -6.87 5.96 14.25
CA ALA A 171 -6.47 4.55 14.23
C ALA A 171 -6.37 4.00 12.79
N ARG A 172 -7.37 4.32 11.97
CA ARG A 172 -7.36 3.97 10.55
C ARG A 172 -6.14 4.56 9.83
N ALA A 173 -5.88 5.86 10.01
CA ALA A 173 -4.75 6.55 9.40
C ALA A 173 -3.41 5.94 9.85
N TYR A 174 -3.28 5.57 11.12
CA TYR A 174 -2.10 4.90 11.67
C TYR A 174 -1.84 3.55 10.97
N VAL A 175 -2.85 2.68 10.91
CA VAL A 175 -2.70 1.34 10.29
C VAL A 175 -2.49 1.45 8.78
N GLU A 176 -3.16 2.37 8.09
CA GLU A 176 -2.98 2.64 6.67
C GLU A 176 -1.55 3.08 6.35
N LYS A 177 -1.00 4.00 7.14
CA LYS A 177 0.37 4.46 6.99
C LYS A 177 1.39 3.39 7.33
N LEU A 178 1.18 2.65 8.41
CA LEU A 178 2.03 1.52 8.78
C LEU A 178 2.07 0.47 7.67
N ARG A 179 0.91 0.10 7.11
CA ARG A 179 0.81 -0.80 5.96
C ARG A 179 1.62 -0.29 4.76
N SER A 180 1.51 0.99 4.44
CA SER A 180 2.28 1.60 3.36
C SER A 180 3.79 1.47 3.59
N ILE A 181 4.27 1.72 4.81
CA ILE A 181 5.69 1.56 5.17
C ILE A 181 6.14 0.11 4.98
N LEU A 182 5.39 -0.86 5.49
CA LEU A 182 5.70 -2.29 5.36
C LEU A 182 5.79 -2.74 3.89
N GLN A 183 4.89 -2.24 3.04
CA GLN A 183 4.89 -2.50 1.60
C GLN A 183 6.05 -1.82 0.88
N TYR A 184 6.39 -0.58 1.24
CA TYR A 184 7.54 0.14 0.68
C TYR A 184 8.88 -0.51 1.02
N LEU A 185 8.99 -1.07 2.23
CA LEU A 185 10.14 -1.85 2.66
C LEU A 185 10.19 -3.24 2.01
N GLU A 186 9.12 -3.66 1.34
CA GLU A 186 8.94 -5.01 0.76
C GLU A 186 9.07 -6.13 1.82
N VAL A 187 8.79 -5.83 3.09
CA VAL A 187 8.86 -6.79 4.20
C VAL A 187 7.57 -7.54 4.43
N SER A 188 6.43 -6.99 4.02
CA SER A 188 5.09 -7.61 4.08
C SER A 188 4.25 -7.17 2.89
N ASP A 189 3.23 -7.94 2.53
CA ASP A 189 2.21 -7.55 1.56
C ASP A 189 1.09 -6.70 2.19
N GLY A 190 0.94 -6.77 3.51
CA GLY A 190 0.00 -5.96 4.27
C GLY A 190 -1.47 -6.22 3.95
N ARG A 191 -1.83 -7.46 3.59
CA ARG A 191 -3.20 -7.86 3.23
C ARG A 191 -3.99 -8.29 4.46
N MET A 192 -4.94 -7.44 4.86
CA MET A 192 -5.81 -7.75 6.00
C MET A 192 -6.78 -8.90 5.69
N GLU A 193 -7.23 -9.03 4.45
CA GLU A 193 -8.18 -10.04 3.99
C GLU A 193 -7.58 -11.46 4.04
N GLU A 194 -6.27 -11.58 3.83
CA GLU A 194 -5.53 -12.84 3.89
C GLU A 194 -4.95 -13.11 5.29
N GLY A 195 -5.05 -12.11 6.20
CA GLY A 195 -4.56 -12.19 7.57
C GLY A 195 -3.06 -11.92 7.73
N SER A 196 -2.36 -11.48 6.67
CA SER A 196 -0.96 -11.08 6.75
C SER A 196 -0.75 -9.74 7.47
N LEU A 197 -1.80 -8.96 7.66
CA LEU A 197 -1.85 -7.79 8.55
C LEU A 197 -3.09 -7.90 9.43
N ARG A 198 -2.89 -7.95 10.75
CA ARG A 198 -3.95 -8.02 11.76
C ARG A 198 -3.81 -6.87 12.73
N CYS A 199 -4.93 -6.38 13.26
CA CYS A 199 -4.91 -5.28 14.21
C CYS A 199 -5.87 -5.56 15.35
N ASP A 200 -5.35 -5.63 16.58
CA ASP A 200 -6.13 -5.70 17.80
C ASP A 200 -6.25 -4.29 18.38
N CYS A 201 -7.48 -3.88 18.72
CA CYS A 201 -7.78 -2.54 19.18
C CYS A 201 -8.04 -2.53 20.69
N ASN A 202 -7.16 -1.91 21.46
CA ASN A 202 -7.33 -1.68 22.88
C ASN A 202 -8.04 -0.34 23.10
N VAL A 203 -9.32 -0.38 23.50
CA VAL A 203 -10.17 0.82 23.61
C VAL A 203 -10.58 1.07 25.05
N SER A 204 -10.42 2.30 25.50
CA SER A 204 -10.99 2.79 26.75
C SER A 204 -11.56 4.19 26.58
N VAL A 205 -12.38 4.63 27.54
CA VAL A 205 -12.89 6.00 27.62
C VAL A 205 -12.60 6.58 28.99
N ARG A 206 -12.27 7.87 29.00
CA ARG A 206 -12.07 8.64 30.23
C ARG A 206 -12.81 9.97 30.17
N LEU A 207 -13.02 10.61 31.31
CA LEU A 207 -13.54 11.98 31.31
C LEU A 207 -12.55 12.90 30.59
N ARG A 208 -13.06 13.81 29.80
CA ARG A 208 -12.20 14.77 29.07
C ARG A 208 -11.38 15.59 30.07
N GLY A 209 -10.06 15.61 29.86
CA GLY A 209 -9.09 16.27 30.74
C GLY A 209 -8.62 15.43 31.93
N ALA A 210 -9.14 14.22 32.13
CA ALA A 210 -8.59 13.29 33.12
C ALA A 210 -7.24 12.74 32.66
N THR A 211 -6.31 12.51 33.60
CA THR A 211 -5.00 11.91 33.32
C THR A 211 -5.02 10.39 33.39
N GLU A 212 -5.86 9.82 34.24
CA GLU A 212 -5.96 8.38 34.43
C GLU A 212 -6.73 7.71 33.29
N PHE A 213 -6.28 6.54 32.88
CA PHE A 213 -6.96 5.74 31.85
C PHE A 213 -8.20 5.04 32.44
N GLY A 214 -9.22 4.90 31.62
CA GLY A 214 -10.36 4.04 31.91
C GLY A 214 -10.01 2.55 31.73
N THR A 215 -10.95 1.68 32.13
CA THR A 215 -10.82 0.24 31.88
C THR A 215 -10.83 -0.05 30.40
N ARG A 216 -9.81 -0.74 29.89
CA ARG A 216 -9.68 -1.09 28.49
C ARG A 216 -10.41 -2.38 28.15
N THR A 217 -10.96 -2.46 26.94
CA THR A 217 -11.38 -3.69 26.29
C THR A 217 -10.52 -3.91 25.06
N GLU A 218 -10.21 -5.16 24.76
CA GLU A 218 -9.47 -5.58 23.57
C GLU A 218 -10.46 -6.06 22.51
N THR A 219 -10.48 -5.44 21.33
CA THR A 219 -11.33 -5.85 20.20
C THR A 219 -10.50 -6.54 19.14
N LYS A 220 -10.85 -7.81 18.85
CA LYS A 220 -10.19 -8.69 17.89
C LYS A 220 -11.05 -8.90 16.63
N ASN A 221 -10.48 -9.60 15.63
CA ASN A 221 -11.14 -9.98 14.38
C ASN A 221 -11.58 -8.78 13.52
N VAL A 222 -10.76 -7.74 13.48
CA VAL A 222 -10.99 -6.57 12.64
C VAL A 222 -10.18 -6.72 11.36
N ASN A 223 -10.85 -7.03 10.24
CA ASN A 223 -10.22 -7.48 9.00
C ASN A 223 -10.18 -6.39 7.91
N SER A 224 -10.41 -5.12 8.25
CA SER A 224 -10.35 -4.01 7.31
C SER A 224 -10.06 -2.68 8.01
N LEU A 225 -9.48 -1.73 7.28
CA LEU A 225 -9.24 -0.36 7.78
C LEU A 225 -10.55 0.33 8.21
N THR A 226 -11.62 0.13 7.44
CA THR A 226 -12.94 0.67 7.78
C THR A 226 -13.51 -0.02 9.02
N GLY A 227 -13.27 -1.32 9.17
CA GLY A 227 -13.65 -2.10 10.35
C GLY A 227 -12.95 -1.58 11.61
N ILE A 228 -11.66 -1.27 11.56
CA ILE A 228 -10.90 -0.66 12.68
C ILE A 228 -11.59 0.63 13.16
N GLN A 229 -11.89 1.54 12.23
CA GLN A 229 -12.56 2.78 12.57
C GLN A 229 -13.90 2.55 13.25
N LYS A 230 -14.75 1.73 12.64
CA LYS A 230 -16.10 1.44 13.15
C LYS A 230 -16.08 0.72 14.49
N ALA A 231 -15.21 -0.27 14.65
CA ALA A 231 -15.09 -1.04 15.89
C ALA A 231 -14.71 -0.14 17.08
N ILE A 232 -13.74 0.76 16.88
CA ILE A 232 -13.31 1.72 17.90
C ILE A 232 -14.44 2.71 18.22
N GLU A 233 -15.11 3.26 17.21
CA GLU A 233 -16.20 4.21 17.41
C GLU A 233 -17.39 3.58 18.16
N TYR A 234 -17.76 2.34 17.79
CA TYR A 234 -18.80 1.60 18.48
C TYR A 234 -18.43 1.30 19.93
N GLU A 235 -17.22 0.74 20.15
CA GLU A 235 -16.78 0.34 21.47
C GLU A 235 -16.68 1.51 22.45
N ALA A 236 -16.12 2.63 21.99
CA ALA A 236 -16.04 3.85 22.78
C ALA A 236 -17.45 4.39 23.15
N LEU A 237 -18.39 4.34 22.21
CA LEU A 237 -19.78 4.73 22.47
C LEU A 237 -20.48 3.77 23.46
N ARG A 238 -20.25 2.46 23.31
CA ARG A 238 -20.79 1.43 24.22
C ARG A 238 -20.32 1.67 25.66
N GLN A 239 -18.98 1.86 25.84
CA GLN A 239 -18.39 2.10 27.16
C GLN A 239 -18.92 3.41 27.79
N ALA A 240 -18.99 4.50 27.02
CA ALA A 240 -19.51 5.76 27.50
C ALA A 240 -20.96 5.65 27.98
N LYS A 241 -21.84 4.99 27.19
CA LYS A 241 -23.23 4.73 27.57
C LYS A 241 -23.35 3.87 28.81
N LEU A 242 -22.50 2.83 28.94
CA LEU A 242 -22.54 1.95 30.13
C LEU A 242 -22.17 2.74 31.38
N ILE A 243 -21.14 3.58 31.34
CA ILE A 243 -20.70 4.41 32.47
C ILE A 243 -21.80 5.45 32.81
N GLU A 244 -22.40 6.09 31.82
CA GLU A 244 -23.49 7.07 32.02
C GLU A 244 -24.72 6.46 32.67
N ALA A 245 -24.98 5.17 32.40
CA ALA A 245 -26.05 4.40 33.06
C ALA A 245 -25.67 3.90 34.49
N GLY A 246 -24.50 4.28 35.00
CA GLY A 246 -24.01 3.86 36.34
C GLY A 246 -23.38 2.46 36.36
N GLY A 247 -23.18 1.85 35.20
CA GLY A 247 -22.49 0.57 35.06
C GLY A 247 -20.94 0.73 35.08
N LYS A 248 -20.26 -0.42 35.06
CA LYS A 248 -18.78 -0.48 35.05
C LYS A 248 -18.31 -1.27 33.84
N VAL A 249 -17.27 -0.78 33.18
CA VAL A 249 -16.61 -1.51 32.08
C VAL A 249 -15.74 -2.61 32.70
N ASP A 250 -15.94 -3.85 32.28
CA ASP A 250 -15.08 -4.98 32.62
C ASP A 250 -13.91 -5.06 31.65
N GLN A 251 -12.75 -5.47 32.11
CA GLN A 251 -11.61 -5.80 31.27
C GLN A 251 -11.86 -7.13 30.58
N GLU A 252 -12.19 -7.08 29.29
CA GLU A 252 -12.58 -8.25 28.50
C GLU A 252 -12.04 -8.19 27.08
N THR A 253 -11.93 -9.37 26.44
CA THR A 253 -11.72 -9.50 25.01
C THR A 253 -13.07 -9.55 24.30
N ARG A 254 -13.21 -8.79 23.23
CA ARG A 254 -14.39 -8.69 22.38
C ARG A 254 -14.04 -9.04 20.93
N THR A 255 -15.02 -9.46 20.17
CA THR A 255 -14.87 -9.66 18.71
C THR A 255 -15.70 -8.62 17.96
N TRP A 256 -15.16 -8.11 16.85
CA TRP A 256 -15.92 -7.28 15.94
C TRP A 256 -16.78 -8.15 15.03
N ASP A 257 -18.08 -7.86 14.96
CA ASP A 257 -19.04 -8.41 13.99
C ASP A 257 -19.32 -7.33 12.94
N ASP A 258 -18.69 -7.47 11.78
CA ASP A 258 -18.80 -6.47 10.71
C ASP A 258 -20.20 -6.43 10.09
N ALA A 259 -20.91 -7.57 10.06
CA ALA A 259 -22.25 -7.67 9.50
C ALA A 259 -23.29 -6.92 10.36
N GLN A 260 -23.15 -7.00 11.69
CA GLN A 260 -24.03 -6.31 12.63
C GLN A 260 -23.52 -4.92 13.01
N GLY A 261 -22.24 -4.63 12.77
CA GLY A 261 -21.59 -3.37 13.16
C GLY A 261 -21.47 -3.19 14.68
N ILE A 262 -21.23 -4.27 15.42
CA ILE A 262 -21.15 -4.29 16.89
C ILE A 262 -19.95 -5.09 17.39
N THR A 263 -19.55 -4.84 18.64
CA THR A 263 -18.61 -5.72 19.34
C THR A 263 -19.38 -6.70 20.24
N LEU A 264 -18.95 -7.96 20.26
CA LEU A 264 -19.53 -9.02 21.10
C LEU A 264 -18.49 -9.50 22.12
N GLY A 265 -18.88 -9.73 23.37
CA GLY A 265 -17.99 -10.27 24.39
C GLY A 265 -17.60 -11.72 24.06
N MET A 266 -16.32 -12.03 24.14
CA MET A 266 -15.80 -13.41 23.97
C MET A 266 -15.61 -14.09 25.32
N ARG A 267 -14.78 -13.52 26.17
CA ARG A 267 -14.50 -14.00 27.53
C ARG A 267 -14.10 -12.84 28.43
N LYS A 268 -14.39 -12.96 29.70
CA LYS A 268 -13.80 -12.07 30.70
C LYS A 268 -12.35 -12.48 30.93
N LYS A 269 -11.45 -11.52 31.03
CA LYS A 269 -10.09 -11.80 31.48
C LYS A 269 -10.16 -11.95 33.00
N ASP A 270 -10.24 -13.21 33.48
CA ASP A 270 -9.90 -13.50 34.86
C ASP A 270 -8.40 -13.26 35.01
N ALA A 271 -7.96 -12.37 35.87
CA ALA A 271 -6.61 -11.95 36.22
C ALA A 271 -5.54 -12.19 35.14
N GLU A 272 -4.60 -11.28 34.96
CA GLU A 272 -3.52 -11.34 33.96
C GLU A 272 -3.04 -12.78 33.76
N ASN A 273 -3.26 -13.33 32.54
CA ASN A 273 -2.76 -14.65 32.20
C ASN A 273 -1.23 -14.61 32.43
N ASP A 274 -0.77 -15.24 33.49
CA ASP A 274 0.64 -15.45 33.71
C ASP A 274 1.16 -16.43 32.65
N TYR A 275 1.68 -15.85 31.55
CA TYR A 275 2.29 -16.63 30.49
C TYR A 275 3.61 -17.30 30.91
N ARG A 276 4.07 -17.07 32.12
CA ARG A 276 5.30 -17.69 32.67
C ARG A 276 6.45 -17.61 31.69
N TYR A 277 6.71 -16.39 31.21
CA TYR A 277 7.81 -16.14 30.29
C TYR A 277 9.15 -16.60 30.87
N PHE A 278 9.97 -17.25 30.05
CA PHE A 278 11.36 -17.53 30.33
C PHE A 278 12.15 -17.56 29.00
N PRO A 279 13.47 -17.32 29.02
CA PRO A 279 14.29 -17.31 27.84
C PRO A 279 14.19 -18.63 27.06
N GLU A 280 14.06 -18.56 25.72
CA GLU A 280 14.05 -19.73 24.85
C GLU A 280 15.44 -20.39 24.88
N PRO A 281 15.60 -21.58 25.48
CA PRO A 281 16.91 -22.18 25.69
C PRO A 281 17.54 -22.72 24.41
N ASP A 282 16.74 -22.97 23.37
CA ASP A 282 17.20 -23.53 22.11
C ASP A 282 17.66 -22.47 21.11
N LEU A 283 17.51 -21.18 21.46
CA LEU A 283 17.97 -20.03 20.67
C LEU A 283 18.98 -19.20 21.45
N VAL A 284 20.10 -18.91 20.83
CA VAL A 284 21.09 -17.99 21.40
C VAL A 284 20.58 -16.54 21.30
N PRO A 285 20.96 -15.65 22.24
CA PRO A 285 20.66 -14.22 22.10
C PRO A 285 21.18 -13.65 20.79
N ILE A 286 20.49 -12.65 20.31
CA ILE A 286 20.82 -11.96 19.06
C ILE A 286 21.67 -10.74 19.40
N VAL A 287 22.85 -10.63 18.79
CA VAL A 287 23.74 -9.48 18.89
C VAL A 287 23.75 -8.76 17.54
N ILE A 288 23.33 -7.50 17.57
CA ILE A 288 23.28 -6.62 16.38
C ILE A 288 24.32 -5.54 16.60
N THR A 289 25.29 -5.43 15.69
CA THR A 289 26.32 -4.37 15.78
C THR A 289 25.82 -3.05 15.22
N ASP A 290 26.42 -1.94 15.66
CA ASP A 290 26.10 -0.61 15.15
C ASP A 290 26.38 -0.51 13.64
N GLU A 291 27.43 -1.18 13.15
CA GLU A 291 27.74 -1.25 11.74
C GLU A 291 26.61 -1.88 10.94
N LYS A 292 26.00 -2.95 11.49
CA LYS A 292 24.85 -3.62 10.82
C LYS A 292 23.62 -2.72 10.83
N ILE A 293 23.36 -2.00 11.91
CA ILE A 293 22.25 -1.02 11.97
C ILE A 293 22.44 0.09 10.93
N GLU A 294 23.66 0.62 10.79
CA GLU A 294 23.96 1.65 9.81
C GLU A 294 23.97 1.15 8.36
N GLU A 295 24.32 -0.10 8.14
CA GLU A 295 24.16 -0.78 6.83
C GLU A 295 22.68 -0.80 6.41
N GLU A 296 21.81 -1.28 7.30
CA GLU A 296 20.36 -1.35 7.03
C GLU A 296 19.74 0.05 6.89
N ARG A 297 20.19 1.03 7.68
CA ARG A 297 19.75 2.42 7.57
C ARG A 297 20.04 3.01 6.19
N ARG A 298 21.24 2.76 5.65
CA ARG A 298 21.63 3.22 4.31
C ARG A 298 20.91 2.50 3.19
N ALA A 299 20.45 1.27 3.45
CA ALA A 299 19.71 0.46 2.50
C ALA A 299 18.20 0.75 2.49
N LEU A 300 17.70 1.60 3.42
CA LEU A 300 16.29 1.96 3.43
C LEU A 300 15.90 2.70 2.15
N PRO A 301 14.79 2.32 1.49
CA PRO A 301 14.28 3.10 0.38
C PRO A 301 13.69 4.43 0.86
N GLU A 302 13.58 5.38 -0.05
CA GLU A 302 12.76 6.56 0.19
C GLU A 302 11.31 6.15 0.39
N LEU A 303 10.73 6.47 1.56
CA LEU A 303 9.36 6.11 1.90
C LEU A 303 8.32 7.01 1.20
N GLN A 304 7.05 6.60 1.22
CA GLN A 304 5.97 7.26 0.49
C GLN A 304 5.89 8.77 0.76
N ASP A 305 5.92 9.20 2.02
CA ASP A 305 5.78 10.62 2.36
C ASP A 305 6.93 11.46 1.82
N ALA A 306 8.16 10.95 1.89
CA ALA A 306 9.34 11.61 1.34
C ALA A 306 9.23 11.72 -0.20
N LYS A 307 8.77 10.64 -0.86
CA LYS A 307 8.50 10.67 -2.31
C LYS A 307 7.40 11.67 -2.67
N ILE A 308 6.30 11.73 -1.92
CA ILE A 308 5.24 12.73 -2.13
C ILE A 308 5.84 14.14 -2.03
N ALA A 309 6.57 14.43 -0.96
CA ALA A 309 7.19 15.73 -0.75
C ALA A 309 8.15 16.10 -1.89
N ARG A 310 8.99 15.16 -2.32
CA ARG A 310 9.92 15.33 -3.43
C ARG A 310 9.21 15.52 -4.78
N PHE A 311 8.19 14.72 -5.09
CA PHE A 311 7.43 14.86 -6.34
C PHE A 311 6.70 16.21 -6.43
N VAL A 312 6.24 16.73 -5.29
CA VAL A 312 5.67 18.09 -5.24
C VAL A 312 6.74 19.16 -5.41
N SER A 313 7.86 19.06 -4.68
CA SER A 313 8.88 20.12 -4.65
C SER A 313 9.80 20.12 -5.86
N GLU A 314 10.26 18.94 -6.33
CA GLU A 314 11.24 18.82 -7.41
C GLU A 314 10.56 18.63 -8.79
N TYR A 315 9.49 17.81 -8.85
CA TYR A 315 8.80 17.53 -10.10
C TYR A 315 7.63 18.50 -10.37
N GLY A 316 7.25 19.32 -9.37
CA GLY A 316 6.18 20.31 -9.49
C GLY A 316 4.81 19.67 -9.72
N LEU A 317 4.60 18.42 -9.25
CA LEU A 317 3.31 17.74 -9.35
C LEU A 317 2.32 18.27 -8.31
N PRO A 318 1.01 18.29 -8.62
CA PRO A 318 -0.01 18.46 -7.60
C PRO A 318 0.10 17.38 -6.52
N ARG A 319 -0.18 17.73 -5.24
CA ARG A 319 -0.09 16.79 -4.12
C ARG A 319 -0.98 15.56 -4.32
N GLU A 320 -2.16 15.74 -4.91
CA GLU A 320 -3.09 14.64 -5.21
C GLU A 320 -2.48 13.63 -6.19
N ASP A 321 -1.92 14.11 -7.29
CA ASP A 321 -1.25 13.27 -8.29
C ASP A 321 -0.04 12.55 -7.69
N ALA A 322 0.80 13.27 -6.94
CA ALA A 322 1.94 12.71 -6.24
C ALA A 322 1.49 11.61 -5.25
N THR A 323 0.38 11.80 -4.54
CA THR A 323 -0.15 10.79 -3.62
C THR A 323 -0.58 9.52 -4.38
N ILE A 324 -1.33 9.67 -5.48
CA ILE A 324 -1.78 8.53 -6.29
C ILE A 324 -0.60 7.76 -6.88
N LEU A 325 0.38 8.48 -7.45
CA LEU A 325 1.57 7.88 -8.08
C LEU A 325 2.54 7.24 -7.10
N THR A 326 2.38 7.50 -5.80
CA THR A 326 3.22 6.92 -4.74
C THR A 326 2.50 5.87 -3.88
N VAL A 327 1.23 5.52 -4.17
CA VAL A 327 0.51 4.48 -3.41
C VAL A 327 1.29 3.15 -3.39
N ALA A 328 1.88 2.76 -4.53
CA ALA A 328 2.75 1.61 -4.64
C ALA A 328 4.19 2.07 -5.00
N ARG A 329 5.19 1.52 -4.30
CA ARG A 329 6.60 1.83 -4.54
C ARG A 329 6.98 1.67 -6.02
N LYS A 330 6.57 0.56 -6.66
CA LYS A 330 6.89 0.28 -8.07
C LYS A 330 6.30 1.30 -9.05
N THR A 331 5.14 1.88 -8.73
CA THR A 331 4.55 2.98 -9.51
C THR A 331 5.41 4.24 -9.40
N ALA A 332 5.83 4.59 -8.18
CA ALA A 332 6.71 5.73 -7.96
C ALA A 332 8.10 5.54 -8.59
N ASP A 333 8.67 4.35 -8.50
CA ASP A 333 9.95 4.00 -9.11
C ASP A 333 9.88 4.05 -10.64
N PHE A 334 8.72 3.70 -11.24
CA PHE A 334 8.48 3.83 -12.69
C PHE A 334 8.51 5.30 -13.13
N LEU A 335 7.85 6.20 -12.38
CA LEU A 335 7.90 7.63 -12.65
C LEU A 335 9.35 8.16 -12.55
N ASP A 336 10.04 7.84 -11.45
CA ASP A 336 11.46 8.24 -11.26
C ASP A 336 12.35 7.75 -12.39
N ALA A 337 12.18 6.52 -12.85
CA ALA A 337 12.96 5.96 -13.95
C ALA A 337 12.67 6.68 -15.28
N THR A 338 11.41 7.01 -15.55
CA THR A 338 11.02 7.72 -16.76
C THR A 338 11.55 9.16 -16.77
N VAL A 339 11.52 9.84 -15.62
CA VAL A 339 12.11 11.18 -15.48
C VAL A 339 13.63 11.16 -15.64
N LYS A 340 14.30 10.15 -15.07
CA LYS A 340 15.74 9.94 -15.25
C LYS A 340 16.15 9.68 -16.71
N ALA A 341 15.22 9.20 -17.53
CA ALA A 341 15.39 9.05 -18.97
C ALA A 341 15.08 10.36 -19.75
N ASP A 342 15.17 11.51 -19.08
CA ASP A 342 15.07 12.87 -19.64
C ASP A 342 13.66 13.27 -20.11
N ALA A 343 12.61 12.72 -19.48
CA ALA A 343 11.22 13.12 -19.74
C ALA A 343 10.72 14.14 -18.71
N ASP A 344 9.88 15.09 -19.17
CA ASP A 344 9.22 16.06 -18.28
C ASP A 344 8.31 15.39 -17.25
N PRO A 345 8.51 15.63 -15.93
CA PRO A 345 7.77 14.92 -14.89
C PRO A 345 6.25 15.05 -14.97
N LYS A 346 5.74 16.25 -15.35
CA LYS A 346 4.28 16.47 -15.46
C LYS A 346 3.69 15.70 -16.64
N THR A 347 4.40 15.67 -17.74
CA THR A 347 4.00 14.91 -18.92
C THR A 347 4.00 13.42 -18.61
N VAL A 348 5.04 12.91 -17.92
CA VAL A 348 5.09 11.52 -17.47
C VAL A 348 3.92 11.19 -16.56
N ALA A 349 3.66 12.02 -15.53
CA ALA A 349 2.54 11.83 -14.61
C ALA A 349 1.19 11.75 -15.34
N ASN A 350 0.96 12.63 -16.32
CA ASN A 350 -0.27 12.63 -17.12
C ASN A 350 -0.44 11.31 -17.90
N TRP A 351 0.62 10.80 -18.54
CA TRP A 351 0.56 9.52 -19.24
C TRP A 351 0.36 8.35 -18.29
N MET A 352 1.01 8.36 -17.14
CA MET A 352 0.87 7.32 -16.13
C MET A 352 -0.52 7.29 -15.52
N LEU A 353 -1.08 8.44 -15.13
CA LEU A 353 -2.43 8.55 -14.55
C LEU A 353 -3.54 8.31 -15.57
N GLY A 354 -3.25 8.53 -16.85
CA GLY A 354 -4.20 8.39 -17.94
C GLY A 354 -4.13 7.06 -18.69
N ASP A 355 -3.60 7.10 -19.91
CA ASP A 355 -3.66 5.99 -20.86
C ASP A 355 -2.91 4.74 -20.35
N LEU A 356 -1.76 4.90 -19.67
CA LEU A 356 -0.98 3.76 -19.19
C LEU A 356 -1.64 3.04 -18.01
N SER A 357 -2.16 3.77 -17.00
CA SER A 357 -2.93 3.17 -15.89
C SER A 357 -4.16 2.44 -16.38
N LYS A 358 -4.84 2.98 -17.41
CA LYS A 358 -5.98 2.30 -18.02
C LYS A 358 -5.59 0.93 -18.58
N MET A 359 -4.52 0.87 -19.38
CA MET A 359 -4.05 -0.39 -19.96
C MET A 359 -3.59 -1.39 -18.90
N ILE A 360 -2.89 -0.94 -17.87
CA ILE A 360 -2.45 -1.76 -16.74
C ILE A 360 -3.66 -2.37 -16.02
N ASN A 361 -4.67 -1.56 -15.68
CA ASN A 361 -5.86 -1.99 -14.96
C ASN A 361 -6.74 -2.96 -15.80
N GLU A 362 -6.93 -2.67 -17.07
CA GLU A 362 -7.70 -3.54 -17.98
C GLU A 362 -7.07 -4.93 -18.15
N ASN A 363 -5.75 -5.05 -17.95
CA ASN A 363 -5.04 -6.33 -18.00
C ASN A 363 -4.78 -6.95 -16.61
N GLY A 364 -5.25 -6.34 -15.53
CA GLY A 364 -5.04 -6.84 -14.16
C GLY A 364 -3.57 -6.86 -13.73
N LEU A 365 -2.75 -5.96 -14.29
CA LEU A 365 -1.31 -5.87 -14.05
C LEU A 365 -0.98 -4.74 -13.07
N THR A 366 0.28 -4.65 -12.70
CA THR A 366 0.88 -3.55 -11.94
C THR A 366 1.90 -2.80 -12.80
N PHE A 367 2.36 -1.62 -12.35
CA PHE A 367 3.44 -0.89 -13.04
C PHE A 367 4.75 -1.68 -13.13
N ALA A 368 5.01 -2.59 -12.18
CA ALA A 368 6.16 -3.50 -12.27
C ALA A 368 6.07 -4.49 -13.43
N GLU A 369 4.88 -4.77 -13.91
CA GLU A 369 4.56 -5.72 -14.98
C GLU A 369 4.16 -5.00 -16.28
N SER A 370 4.34 -3.67 -16.32
CA SER A 370 4.03 -2.87 -17.52
C SER A 370 4.80 -3.36 -18.74
N LYS A 371 4.10 -3.54 -19.85
CA LYS A 371 4.71 -3.91 -21.14
C LYS A 371 5.43 -2.74 -21.80
N VAL A 372 5.12 -1.51 -21.40
CA VAL A 372 5.84 -0.30 -21.78
C VAL A 372 6.84 0.01 -20.69
N SER A 373 8.14 0.02 -21.02
CA SER A 373 9.18 0.35 -20.05
C SER A 373 9.25 1.87 -19.79
N PRO A 374 9.87 2.32 -18.68
CA PRO A 374 10.11 3.73 -18.41
C PRO A 374 10.87 4.43 -19.57
N GLU A 375 11.91 3.80 -20.11
CA GLU A 375 12.72 4.33 -21.21
C GLU A 375 11.88 4.46 -22.50
N ASN A 376 11.03 3.49 -22.78
CA ASN A 376 10.16 3.53 -23.95
C ASN A 376 9.09 4.62 -23.82
N LEU A 377 8.53 4.84 -22.63
CA LEU A 377 7.61 5.95 -22.37
C LEU A 377 8.33 7.30 -22.56
N ALA A 378 9.55 7.44 -22.01
CA ALA A 378 10.36 8.64 -22.17
C ALA A 378 10.68 8.91 -23.66
N GLY A 379 11.05 7.87 -24.41
CA GLY A 379 11.28 7.95 -25.84
C GLY A 379 10.07 8.45 -26.63
N MET A 380 8.86 7.96 -26.28
CA MET A 380 7.62 8.45 -26.90
C MET A 380 7.35 9.93 -26.56
N ILE A 381 7.56 10.34 -25.31
CA ILE A 381 7.42 11.74 -24.89
C ILE A 381 8.40 12.62 -25.65
N ALA A 382 9.65 12.21 -25.79
CA ALA A 382 10.65 12.93 -26.56
C ALA A 382 10.25 13.14 -28.04
N LEU A 383 9.56 12.19 -28.67
CA LEU A 383 9.01 12.35 -30.01
C LEU A 383 7.88 13.37 -30.08
N ILE A 384 7.08 13.49 -29.02
CA ILE A 384 6.05 14.53 -28.90
C ILE A 384 6.71 15.91 -28.77
N ASP A 385 7.68 16.05 -27.89
CA ASP A 385 8.37 17.32 -27.61
C ASP A 385 9.15 17.84 -28.84
N LYS A 386 9.72 16.93 -29.64
CA LYS A 386 10.36 17.24 -30.92
C LYS A 386 9.36 17.57 -32.04
N GLY A 387 8.06 17.42 -31.79
CA GLY A 387 7.03 17.60 -32.82
C GLY A 387 7.02 16.52 -33.91
N THR A 388 7.72 15.41 -33.69
CA THR A 388 7.76 14.26 -34.62
C THR A 388 6.39 13.59 -34.70
N ILE A 389 5.68 13.49 -33.57
CA ILE A 389 4.31 13.00 -33.47
C ILE A 389 3.46 13.95 -32.66
N SER A 390 2.15 14.00 -32.94
CA SER A 390 1.18 14.74 -32.10
C SER A 390 0.72 13.87 -30.92
N GLY A 391 0.17 14.51 -29.88
CA GLY A 391 -0.42 13.79 -28.74
C GLY A 391 -1.52 12.79 -29.15
N LYS A 392 -2.26 13.06 -30.23
CA LYS A 392 -3.26 12.14 -30.78
C LYS A 392 -2.60 10.91 -31.42
N ILE A 393 -1.46 11.09 -32.09
CA ILE A 393 -0.68 9.98 -32.65
C ILE A 393 -0.05 9.17 -31.52
N ALA A 394 0.50 9.84 -30.50
CA ALA A 394 1.10 9.19 -29.34
C ALA A 394 0.15 8.23 -28.62
N LYS A 395 -1.17 8.54 -28.56
CA LYS A 395 -2.18 7.62 -28.03
C LYS A 395 -2.33 6.32 -28.84
N LYS A 396 -2.03 6.33 -30.12
CA LYS A 396 -1.99 5.12 -30.94
C LYS A 396 -0.65 4.40 -30.74
N VAL A 397 0.43 5.16 -30.72
CA VAL A 397 1.78 4.62 -30.55
C VAL A 397 1.91 3.86 -29.22
N ILE A 398 1.38 4.39 -28.10
CA ILE A 398 1.45 3.70 -26.80
C ILE A 398 0.68 2.38 -26.80
N VAL A 399 -0.44 2.29 -27.54
CA VAL A 399 -1.18 1.01 -27.72
C VAL A 399 -0.34 0.03 -28.52
N SER A 400 0.25 0.44 -29.64
CA SER A 400 1.14 -0.42 -30.45
C SER A 400 2.39 -0.84 -29.66
N MET A 401 2.94 0.04 -28.81
CA MET A 401 4.04 -0.29 -27.89
C MET A 401 3.62 -1.37 -26.88
N TRP A 402 2.41 -1.24 -26.32
CA TRP A 402 1.86 -2.21 -25.36
C TRP A 402 1.64 -3.59 -25.98
N GLU A 403 1.16 -3.64 -27.21
CA GLU A 403 0.85 -4.89 -27.93
C GLU A 403 2.11 -5.58 -28.47
N SER A 404 3.06 -4.80 -28.99
CA SER A 404 4.24 -5.34 -29.69
C SER A 404 5.50 -5.42 -28.82
N GLY A 405 5.56 -4.64 -27.71
CA GLY A 405 6.77 -4.48 -26.92
C GLY A 405 7.89 -3.65 -27.58
N LYS A 406 7.64 -3.07 -28.79
CA LYS A 406 8.60 -2.25 -29.50
C LYS A 406 8.68 -0.83 -28.93
N ASP A 407 9.79 -0.15 -29.18
CA ASP A 407 9.94 1.27 -28.84
C ASP A 407 9.14 2.18 -29.79
N ALA A 408 8.88 3.41 -29.34
CA ALA A 408 8.07 4.38 -30.07
C ALA A 408 8.66 4.79 -31.42
N ASP A 409 9.98 4.94 -31.52
CA ASP A 409 10.66 5.38 -32.76
C ASP A 409 10.51 4.31 -33.84
N THR A 410 10.67 3.03 -33.49
CA THR A 410 10.44 1.89 -34.37
C THR A 410 9.01 1.87 -34.89
N ILE A 411 8.01 2.00 -34.01
CA ILE A 411 6.57 1.99 -34.39
C ILE A 411 6.25 3.17 -35.30
N VAL A 412 6.73 4.37 -34.95
CA VAL A 412 6.47 5.57 -35.77
C VAL A 412 7.04 5.43 -37.18
N LYS A 413 8.20 4.79 -37.34
CA LYS A 413 8.82 4.51 -38.65
C LYS A 413 8.06 3.42 -39.43
N GLU A 414 7.75 2.29 -38.78
CA GLU A 414 7.08 1.15 -39.42
C GLU A 414 5.65 1.51 -39.88
N GLU A 415 4.91 2.26 -39.06
CA GLU A 415 3.54 2.65 -39.35
C GLU A 415 3.43 3.99 -40.13
N GLY A 416 4.56 4.64 -40.41
CA GLY A 416 4.61 5.90 -41.15
C GLY A 416 3.87 7.05 -40.44
N LEU A 417 3.96 7.11 -39.11
CA LEU A 417 3.20 8.05 -38.26
C LEU A 417 3.90 9.41 -38.04
N VAL A 418 5.00 9.66 -38.74
CA VAL A 418 5.72 10.95 -38.66
C VAL A 418 4.78 12.09 -39.04
N GLN A 419 4.73 13.13 -38.18
CA GLN A 419 3.93 14.32 -38.43
C GLN A 419 4.47 15.06 -39.66
N ILE A 420 3.57 15.47 -40.56
CA ILE A 420 3.93 16.27 -41.71
C ILE A 420 4.13 17.72 -41.21
N THR A 421 5.38 18.19 -41.26
CA THR A 421 5.74 19.58 -40.90
C THR A 421 6.19 20.39 -42.14
N ASP A 422 6.25 19.74 -43.31
CA ASP A 422 6.52 20.44 -44.56
C ASP A 422 5.34 21.32 -44.94
N THR A 423 5.57 22.62 -44.89
CA THR A 423 4.56 23.63 -45.19
C THR A 423 3.99 23.47 -46.59
N GLY A 424 4.79 23.09 -47.58
CA GLY A 424 4.36 22.89 -48.96
C GLY A 424 3.39 21.69 -49.12
N ALA A 425 3.70 20.58 -48.45
CA ALA A 425 2.83 19.40 -48.44
C ALA A 425 1.50 19.66 -47.72
N ILE A 426 1.51 20.41 -46.59
CA ILE A 426 0.28 20.79 -45.88
C ILE A 426 -0.53 21.80 -46.73
N GLU A 427 0.12 22.73 -47.39
CA GLU A 427 -0.51 23.72 -48.27
C GLU A 427 -1.27 23.09 -49.42
N GLU A 428 -0.72 22.04 -50.07
CA GLU A 428 -1.42 21.30 -51.12
C GLU A 428 -2.69 20.64 -50.58
N ILE A 429 -2.63 19.96 -49.41
CA ILE A 429 -3.78 19.35 -48.80
C ILE A 429 -4.84 20.39 -48.42
N VAL A 430 -4.43 21.55 -47.87
CA VAL A 430 -5.33 22.65 -47.52
C VAL A 430 -6.03 23.19 -48.73
N LYS A 431 -5.32 23.48 -49.85
CA LYS A 431 -5.92 23.93 -51.12
C LYS A 431 -6.93 22.91 -51.66
N GLN A 432 -6.60 21.63 -51.63
CA GLN A 432 -7.48 20.57 -52.06
C GLN A 432 -8.79 20.48 -51.22
N VAL A 433 -8.65 20.60 -49.90
CA VAL A 433 -9.79 20.61 -48.94
C VAL A 433 -10.67 21.84 -49.18
N ILE A 434 -10.10 23.04 -49.38
CA ILE A 434 -10.84 24.25 -49.71
C ILE A 434 -11.64 24.06 -51.03
N ALA A 435 -11.00 23.52 -52.07
CA ALA A 435 -11.66 23.30 -53.36
C ALA A 435 -12.80 22.27 -53.28
N ASN A 436 -12.66 21.26 -52.42
CA ASN A 436 -13.65 20.17 -52.28
C ASN A 436 -14.79 20.50 -51.31
N ASN A 437 -14.72 21.63 -50.59
CA ASN A 437 -15.70 22.01 -49.57
C ASN A 437 -16.18 23.47 -49.76
N PRO A 438 -16.83 23.83 -50.88
CA PRO A 438 -17.20 25.23 -51.20
C PRO A 438 -18.19 25.84 -50.20
N GLN A 439 -19.17 25.07 -49.68
CA GLN A 439 -20.16 25.56 -48.75
C GLN A 439 -19.55 25.99 -47.40
N PRO A 440 -18.72 25.17 -46.69
CA PRO A 440 -18.01 25.62 -45.47
C PRO A 440 -17.09 26.83 -45.71
N VAL A 441 -16.54 26.97 -46.92
CA VAL A 441 -15.72 28.14 -47.27
C VAL A 441 -16.60 29.41 -47.36
N GLU A 442 -17.75 29.34 -48.00
CA GLU A 442 -18.71 30.43 -48.06
C GLU A 442 -19.27 30.79 -46.69
N ASP A 443 -19.56 29.79 -45.84
CA ASP A 443 -20.02 29.97 -44.48
C ASP A 443 -18.96 30.74 -43.63
N PHE A 444 -17.69 30.43 -43.78
CA PHE A 444 -16.60 31.16 -43.15
C PHE A 444 -16.50 32.59 -43.65
N LYS A 445 -16.53 32.83 -44.99
CA LYS A 445 -16.48 34.14 -45.62
C LYS A 445 -17.69 35.00 -45.25
N SER A 446 -18.83 34.41 -44.94
CA SER A 446 -20.04 35.09 -44.46
C SER A 446 -20.04 35.40 -42.94
N GLY A 447 -18.92 35.09 -42.22
CA GLY A 447 -18.72 35.43 -40.81
C GLY A 447 -18.97 34.28 -39.82
N ASN A 448 -19.26 33.05 -40.29
CA ASN A 448 -19.38 31.89 -39.42
C ASN A 448 -18.01 31.31 -39.10
N GLY A 449 -17.32 31.85 -38.08
CA GLY A 449 -15.98 31.36 -37.68
C GLY A 449 -15.90 29.89 -37.26
N LYS A 450 -17.03 29.22 -36.97
CA LYS A 450 -17.05 27.80 -36.62
C LYS A 450 -16.79 26.90 -37.83
N ALA A 451 -17.00 27.39 -39.06
CA ALA A 451 -16.76 26.62 -40.28
C ALA A 451 -15.27 26.25 -40.47
N ILE A 452 -14.34 27.05 -39.93
CA ILE A 452 -12.90 26.72 -39.96
C ILE A 452 -12.60 25.40 -39.23
N GLY A 453 -13.30 25.13 -38.13
CA GLY A 453 -13.13 23.86 -37.38
C GLY A 453 -13.49 22.64 -38.20
N PHE A 454 -14.50 22.72 -39.07
CA PHE A 454 -14.86 21.68 -40.00
C PHE A 454 -13.74 21.46 -41.05
N LEU A 455 -13.24 22.57 -41.64
CA LEU A 455 -12.17 22.52 -42.64
C LEU A 455 -10.87 21.94 -42.03
N VAL A 456 -10.50 22.34 -40.83
CA VAL A 456 -9.39 21.71 -40.06
C VAL A 456 -9.60 20.20 -39.94
N GLY A 457 -10.83 19.78 -39.57
CA GLY A 457 -11.20 18.36 -39.47
C GLY A 457 -11.01 17.61 -40.79
N GLN A 458 -11.35 18.21 -41.95
CA GLN A 458 -11.17 17.59 -43.26
C GLN A 458 -9.67 17.50 -43.64
N VAL A 459 -8.86 18.53 -43.38
CA VAL A 459 -7.40 18.48 -43.61
C VAL A 459 -6.76 17.39 -42.73
N MET A 460 -7.18 17.28 -41.47
CA MET A 460 -6.72 16.23 -40.58
C MET A 460 -7.13 14.83 -41.07
N LYS A 461 -8.31 14.68 -41.67
CA LYS A 461 -8.77 13.43 -42.25
C LYS A 461 -7.94 13.03 -43.50
N GLU A 462 -7.73 13.96 -44.41
CA GLU A 462 -6.93 13.74 -45.63
C GLU A 462 -5.46 13.45 -45.33
N SER A 463 -4.89 14.14 -44.33
CA SER A 463 -3.53 13.87 -43.83
C SER A 463 -3.43 12.62 -42.97
N LYS A 464 -4.53 11.88 -42.73
CA LYS A 464 -4.61 10.73 -41.79
C LYS A 464 -4.15 11.09 -40.38
N GLY A 465 -4.42 12.32 -39.94
CA GLY A 465 -4.05 12.87 -38.64
C GLY A 465 -2.60 13.29 -38.52
N ARG A 466 -1.82 13.32 -39.62
CA ARG A 466 -0.38 13.62 -39.62
C ARG A 466 -0.03 15.11 -39.81
N ALA A 467 -0.93 15.94 -40.36
CA ALA A 467 -0.66 17.36 -40.48
C ALA A 467 -0.58 18.04 -39.09
N ASN A 468 0.31 19.04 -38.96
CA ASN A 468 0.37 19.85 -37.73
C ASN A 468 -0.88 20.73 -37.63
N PRO A 469 -1.73 20.60 -36.60
CA PRO A 469 -2.99 21.35 -36.50
C PRO A 469 -2.80 22.87 -36.43
N GLY A 470 -1.71 23.35 -35.83
CA GLY A 470 -1.38 24.79 -35.77
C GLY A 470 -1.09 25.34 -37.17
N MET A 471 -0.20 24.67 -37.94
CA MET A 471 0.10 25.03 -39.32
C MET A 471 -1.12 24.93 -40.24
N VAL A 472 -1.96 23.92 -40.05
CA VAL A 472 -3.23 23.78 -40.80
C VAL A 472 -4.13 24.98 -40.55
N ASN A 473 -4.27 25.37 -39.30
CA ASN A 473 -5.14 26.53 -38.95
C ASN A 473 -4.60 27.82 -39.52
N GLU A 474 -3.29 28.09 -39.44
CA GLU A 474 -2.64 29.25 -40.02
C GLU A 474 -2.80 29.29 -41.55
N LEU A 475 -2.59 28.17 -42.23
CA LEU A 475 -2.72 28.09 -43.69
C LEU A 475 -4.19 28.24 -44.13
N LEU A 476 -5.14 27.63 -43.42
CA LEU A 476 -6.56 27.83 -43.68
C LEU A 476 -6.98 29.28 -43.50
N GLN A 477 -6.57 29.95 -42.41
CA GLN A 477 -6.84 31.36 -42.20
C GLN A 477 -6.23 32.23 -43.33
N LYS A 478 -5.01 31.94 -43.77
CA LYS A 478 -4.38 32.65 -44.86
C LYS A 478 -5.16 32.50 -46.16
N PHE A 479 -5.48 31.27 -46.59
CA PHE A 479 -6.14 31.03 -47.88
C PHE A 479 -7.65 31.31 -47.89
N LEU A 480 -8.29 31.45 -46.72
CA LEU A 480 -9.69 31.83 -46.66
C LEU A 480 -9.89 33.34 -46.60
N ASN A 481 -8.85 34.12 -46.18
CA ASN A 481 -8.87 35.57 -46.13
C ASN A 481 -8.30 36.22 -47.41
N ASP A 482 -7.56 35.48 -48.22
CA ASP A 482 -7.18 35.84 -49.57
C ASP A 482 -8.36 35.59 -50.55
#